data_142cfaa6a042ef5a98b85be20fd72206
#
_entry.id   142cfaa6a042ef5a98b85be20fd72206
#
_cell.length_a   1.000
_cell.length_b   1.000
_cell.length_c   1.000
_cell.angle_alpha   90.00
_cell.angle_beta   90.00
_cell.angle_gamma   90.00
#
_symmetry.space_group_name_H-M   'P 1'
#
loop_
_entity.id
_entity.type
_entity.pdbx_description
1 polymer ?
#
loop_
_entity_poly.entity_id
_entity_poly.type
_entity_poly.pdbx_seq_one_letter_code
_entity_poly.pdbx_strand_id
1 'polypeptide(L)'
;GWKYLIMIALALLLLWLAIKKEFEPYLLLPIAFGMLLVNLPGAKDEIFVKTLVEGTGVDGVAAQYEYSGLLGYLYYGVKWGIYPCLIFLCIGATTDFGPLIANKKTMLLGAAAQIGIFATFLGALALGFSPLEASSIGIIGGADGPTAILVTSKLADNLLGSITIAAYSYMALVPVIFPPIIKLLTTKKERQIKMEQVRE
;
A
#
# COMPACT_ATOMS: atom_id res chain seq x y z
N GLY A 1 -24.52 0.95 -8.44
CA GLY A 1 -25.09 -0.12 -7.68
C GLY A 1 -24.57 -0.20 -6.24
N TRP A 2 -25.06 -1.16 -5.45
CA TRP A 2 -24.74 -1.32 -4.02
C TRP A 2 -23.23 -1.38 -3.67
N LYS A 3 -22.39 -1.87 -4.60
CA LYS A 3 -20.93 -1.92 -4.42
C LYS A 3 -20.31 -0.52 -4.20
N TYR A 4 -20.82 0.50 -4.90
CA TYR A 4 -20.35 1.87 -4.69
C TYR A 4 -20.72 2.43 -3.33
N LEU A 5 -21.90 2.09 -2.82
CA LEU A 5 -22.34 2.50 -1.49
C LEU A 5 -21.43 1.91 -0.40
N ILE A 6 -21.02 0.65 -0.55
CA ILE A 6 -20.06 0.03 0.36
C ILE A 6 -18.73 0.74 0.30
N MET A 7 -18.21 1.05 -0.90
CA MET A 7 -16.94 1.74 -1.06
C MET A 7 -16.98 3.16 -0.49
N ILE A 8 -18.08 3.88 -0.67
CA ILE A 8 -18.29 5.19 -0.06
C ILE A 8 -18.34 5.08 1.47
N ALA A 9 -19.08 4.13 2.01
CA ALA A 9 -19.15 3.90 3.45
C ALA A 9 -17.77 3.57 4.05
N LEU A 10 -16.99 2.73 3.34
CA LEU A 10 -15.62 2.40 3.73
C LEU A 10 -14.71 3.65 3.68
N ALA A 11 -14.82 4.46 2.63
CA ALA A 11 -14.07 5.71 2.52
C ALA A 11 -14.39 6.67 3.67
N LEU A 12 -15.66 6.83 4.01
CA LEU A 12 -16.08 7.66 5.14
C LEU A 12 -15.59 7.12 6.49
N LEU A 13 -15.57 5.79 6.66
CA LEU A 13 -14.99 5.14 7.84
C LEU A 13 -13.49 5.45 7.96
N LEU A 14 -12.74 5.31 6.86
CA LEU A 14 -11.31 5.59 6.84
C LEU A 14 -11.02 7.08 7.09
N LEU A 15 -11.83 7.99 6.53
CA LEU A 15 -11.74 9.43 6.82
C LEU A 15 -11.99 9.71 8.31
N TRP A 16 -12.99 9.07 8.89
CA TRP A 16 -13.28 9.22 10.33
C TRP A 16 -12.13 8.70 11.19
N LEU A 17 -11.53 7.56 10.84
CA LEU A 17 -10.36 7.01 11.53
C LEU A 17 -9.15 7.95 11.42
N ALA A 18 -8.89 8.52 10.24
CA ALA A 18 -7.80 9.47 10.02
C ALA A 18 -7.97 10.76 10.83
N ILE A 19 -9.20 11.33 10.84
CA ILE A 19 -9.45 12.63 11.46
C ILE A 19 -9.68 12.52 12.98
N LYS A 20 -10.48 11.55 13.43
CA LYS A 20 -10.89 11.44 14.85
C LYS A 20 -9.95 10.58 15.68
N LYS A 21 -9.34 9.57 15.06
CA LYS A 21 -8.42 8.65 15.74
C LYS A 21 -6.96 8.94 15.45
N GLU A 22 -6.71 9.90 14.55
CA GLU A 22 -5.34 10.31 14.15
C GLU A 22 -4.48 9.13 13.65
N PHE A 23 -5.12 8.13 13.01
CA PHE A 23 -4.44 6.97 12.45
C PHE A 23 -3.76 7.37 11.14
N GLU A 24 -2.45 7.58 11.20
CA GLU A 24 -1.61 7.96 10.06
C GLU A 24 -2.30 8.95 9.10
N PRO A 25 -2.72 10.15 9.58
CA PRO A 25 -3.56 11.06 8.81
C PRO A 25 -2.91 11.48 7.49
N TYR A 26 -1.57 11.58 7.44
CA TYR A 26 -0.84 11.94 6.22
C TYR A 26 -0.98 10.92 5.10
N LEU A 27 -1.22 9.64 5.42
CA LEU A 27 -1.41 8.58 4.45
C LEU A 27 -2.90 8.26 4.26
N LEU A 28 -3.60 8.04 5.35
CA LEU A 28 -4.97 7.53 5.31
C LEU A 28 -5.98 8.54 4.77
N LEU A 29 -5.80 9.84 5.08
CA LEU A 29 -6.72 10.88 4.65
C LEU A 29 -6.73 11.06 3.12
N PRO A 30 -5.58 11.23 2.42
CA PRO A 30 -5.56 11.32 0.96
C PRO A 30 -6.11 10.06 0.27
N ILE A 31 -5.79 8.87 0.80
CA ILE A 31 -6.26 7.60 0.24
C ILE A 31 -7.79 7.50 0.36
N ALA A 32 -8.32 7.75 1.54
CA ALA A 32 -9.75 7.69 1.79
C ALA A 32 -10.52 8.76 0.98
N PHE A 33 -9.95 9.95 0.84
CA PHE A 33 -10.52 11.01 0.01
C PHE A 33 -10.52 10.64 -1.47
N GLY A 34 -9.40 10.14 -2.00
CA GLY A 34 -9.31 9.64 -3.37
C GLY A 34 -10.29 8.50 -3.64
N MET A 35 -10.41 7.55 -2.70
CA MET A 35 -11.39 6.47 -2.78
C MET A 35 -12.83 6.99 -2.79
N LEU A 36 -13.13 8.02 -2.00
CA LEU A 36 -14.43 8.68 -2.02
C LEU A 36 -14.71 9.30 -3.39
N LEU A 37 -13.78 10.10 -3.91
CA LEU A 37 -13.93 10.80 -5.21
C LEU A 37 -14.21 9.83 -6.36
N VAL A 38 -13.43 8.75 -6.46
CA VAL A 38 -13.55 7.77 -7.56
C VAL A 38 -14.86 6.96 -7.49
N ASN A 39 -15.47 6.85 -6.31
CA ASN A 39 -16.71 6.11 -6.12
C ASN A 39 -17.97 7.00 -6.12
N LEU A 40 -17.85 8.32 -6.27
CA LEU A 40 -19.01 9.20 -6.45
C LEU A 40 -19.73 8.88 -7.76
N PRO A 41 -21.07 9.07 -7.81
CA PRO A 41 -21.81 8.95 -9.06
C PRO A 41 -21.27 9.92 -10.11
N GLY A 42 -21.05 9.46 -11.33
CA GLY A 42 -20.49 10.26 -12.43
C GLY A 42 -18.96 10.39 -12.45
N ALA A 43 -18.26 10.04 -11.37
CA ALA A 43 -16.81 10.19 -11.29
C ALA A 43 -16.04 9.40 -12.37
N LYS A 44 -16.60 8.26 -12.79
CA LYS A 44 -16.01 7.42 -13.85
C LYS A 44 -16.05 8.07 -15.23
N ASP A 45 -16.95 8.97 -15.45
CA ASP A 45 -17.19 9.59 -16.76
C ASP A 45 -16.48 10.94 -16.88
N GLU A 46 -16.07 11.54 -15.76
CA GLU A 46 -15.50 12.90 -15.75
C GLU A 46 -14.14 13.00 -15.05
N ILE A 47 -14.00 12.40 -13.86
CA ILE A 47 -12.81 12.57 -13.02
C ILE A 47 -11.75 11.51 -13.27
N PHE A 48 -12.18 10.27 -13.46
CA PHE A 48 -11.32 9.11 -13.73
C PHE A 48 -11.93 8.25 -14.83
N VAL A 49 -11.63 8.59 -16.07
CA VAL A 49 -12.14 7.88 -17.25
C VAL A 49 -11.12 6.83 -17.67
N LYS A 50 -11.57 5.60 -17.80
CA LYS A 50 -10.77 4.47 -18.30
C LYS A 50 -11.41 3.96 -19.58
N THR A 51 -10.82 4.29 -20.72
CA THR A 51 -11.27 3.83 -22.04
C THR A 51 -10.38 2.70 -22.54
N LEU A 52 -11.02 1.68 -23.12
CA LEU A 52 -10.30 0.63 -23.82
C LEU A 52 -9.95 1.15 -25.21
N VAL A 53 -8.66 1.31 -25.46
CA VAL A 53 -8.19 1.61 -26.83
C VAL A 53 -7.90 0.27 -27.49
N GLU A 54 -8.73 -0.10 -28.46
CA GLU A 54 -8.44 -1.23 -29.34
C GLU A 54 -7.16 -0.89 -30.11
N GLY A 55 -6.09 -1.58 -29.78
CA GLY A 55 -4.87 -1.50 -30.58
C GLY A 55 -5.21 -2.00 -31.99
N THR A 56 -4.94 -1.17 -33.01
CA THR A 56 -4.98 -1.58 -34.40
C THR A 56 -4.05 -2.77 -34.58
N GLY A 57 -4.65 -3.95 -34.60
CA GLY A 57 -3.98 -5.23 -34.51
C GLY A 57 -2.93 -5.45 -35.62
N VAL A 58 -1.74 -5.65 -35.18
CA VAL A 58 -0.83 -6.65 -35.71
C VAL A 58 -0.18 -7.28 -34.46
N ASP A 59 -0.41 -8.59 -34.32
CA ASP A 59 0.19 -9.47 -33.32
C ASP A 59 -0.10 -9.17 -31.83
N GLY A 60 -1.20 -9.74 -31.31
CA GLY A 60 -1.30 -10.13 -29.91
C GLY A 60 -1.12 -9.04 -28.81
N VAL A 61 -1.30 -7.76 -29.15
CA VAL A 61 -1.11 -6.67 -28.20
C VAL A 61 -2.27 -6.65 -27.21
N ALA A 62 -1.98 -6.87 -25.94
CA ALA A 62 -2.91 -6.74 -24.84
C ALA A 62 -3.66 -5.41 -24.91
N ALA A 63 -4.97 -5.45 -24.65
CA ALA A 63 -5.82 -4.28 -24.62
C ALA A 63 -5.17 -3.14 -23.80
N GLN A 64 -4.85 -2.03 -24.44
CA GLN A 64 -4.31 -0.87 -23.76
C GLN A 64 -5.45 -0.03 -23.23
N TYR A 65 -5.31 0.38 -21.97
CA TYR A 65 -6.24 1.31 -21.35
C TYR A 65 -5.65 2.72 -21.38
N GLU A 66 -6.44 3.66 -21.91
CA GLU A 66 -6.17 5.07 -21.80
C GLU A 66 -6.95 5.67 -20.63
N TYR A 67 -6.27 6.51 -19.85
CA TYR A 67 -6.85 7.17 -18.71
C TYR A 67 -6.97 8.67 -18.99
N SER A 68 -8.15 9.24 -18.76
CA SER A 68 -8.43 10.66 -18.93
C SER A 68 -9.18 11.22 -17.71
N GLY A 69 -9.41 12.51 -17.70
CA GLY A 69 -9.88 13.22 -16.52
C GLY A 69 -8.73 13.55 -15.55
N LEU A 70 -8.99 14.41 -14.57
CA LEU A 70 -7.96 14.90 -13.65
C LEU A 70 -7.19 13.77 -12.97
N LEU A 71 -7.91 12.82 -12.35
CA LEU A 71 -7.28 11.68 -11.67
C LEU A 71 -6.66 10.70 -12.65
N GLY A 72 -7.20 10.59 -13.88
CA GLY A 72 -6.62 9.77 -14.93
C GLY A 72 -5.22 10.25 -15.31
N TYR A 73 -5.03 11.53 -15.51
CA TYR A 73 -3.70 12.12 -15.80
C TYR A 73 -2.72 11.93 -14.63
N LEU A 74 -3.16 12.13 -13.40
CA LEU A 74 -2.34 11.87 -12.22
C LEU A 74 -1.95 10.38 -12.12
N TYR A 75 -2.84 9.48 -12.52
CA TYR A 75 -2.57 8.04 -12.50
C TYR A 75 -1.42 7.62 -13.42
N TYR A 76 -1.15 8.34 -14.50
CA TYR A 76 0.01 8.07 -15.35
C TYR A 76 1.35 8.15 -14.60
N GLY A 77 1.48 9.03 -13.62
CA GLY A 77 2.66 9.09 -12.77
C GLY A 77 2.87 7.81 -11.93
N VAL A 78 1.79 7.13 -11.55
CA VAL A 78 1.85 5.79 -10.93
C VAL A 78 2.21 4.74 -11.96
N LYS A 79 1.50 4.71 -13.11
CA LYS A 79 1.67 3.72 -14.19
C LYS A 79 3.09 3.73 -14.75
N TRP A 80 3.70 4.89 -14.90
CA TRP A 80 5.09 5.04 -15.38
C TRP A 80 6.12 4.84 -14.28
N GLY A 81 5.70 4.65 -13.03
CA GLY A 81 6.61 4.44 -11.89
C GLY A 81 7.29 5.71 -11.39
N ILE A 82 6.87 6.89 -11.83
CA ILE A 82 7.45 8.18 -11.41
C ILE A 82 7.20 8.41 -9.92
N TYR A 83 5.94 8.32 -9.47
CA TYR A 83 5.60 8.57 -8.07
C TYR A 83 6.22 7.56 -7.10
N PRO A 84 6.20 6.24 -7.36
CA PRO A 84 6.90 5.29 -6.50
C PRO A 84 8.38 5.63 -6.34
N CYS A 85 9.10 5.96 -7.42
CA CYS A 85 10.50 6.34 -7.36
C CYS A 85 10.73 7.62 -6.53
N LEU A 86 9.88 8.63 -6.69
CA LEU A 86 9.97 9.87 -5.89
C LEU A 86 9.67 9.61 -4.42
N ILE A 87 8.72 8.74 -4.09
CA ILE A 87 8.41 8.36 -2.72
C ILE A 87 9.61 7.66 -2.08
N PHE A 88 10.27 6.73 -2.78
CA PHE A 88 11.48 6.08 -2.29
C PHE A 88 12.61 7.09 -2.05
N LEU A 89 12.80 8.04 -2.96
CA LEU A 89 13.78 9.12 -2.79
C LEU A 89 13.50 9.94 -1.53
N CYS A 90 12.25 10.35 -1.32
CA CYS A 90 11.84 11.12 -0.15
C CYS A 90 12.04 10.34 1.16
N ILE A 91 11.59 9.09 1.20
CA ILE A 91 11.75 8.22 2.38
C ILE A 91 13.23 8.00 2.67
N GLY A 92 14.03 7.68 1.65
CA GLY A 92 15.46 7.48 1.82
C GLY A 92 16.19 8.73 2.33
N ALA A 93 15.80 9.91 1.86
CA ALA A 93 16.38 11.18 2.29
C ALA A 93 16.01 11.56 3.74
N THR A 94 14.84 11.13 4.22
CA THR A 94 14.36 11.42 5.58
C THR A 94 14.67 10.32 6.59
N THR A 95 15.19 9.17 6.16
CA THR A 95 15.49 8.04 7.03
C THR A 95 16.73 8.32 7.88
N ASP A 96 16.59 8.17 9.20
CA ASP A 96 17.71 8.17 10.12
C ASP A 96 18.35 6.77 10.19
N PHE A 97 19.53 6.65 9.60
CA PHE A 97 20.32 5.41 9.61
C PHE A 97 21.19 5.23 10.87
N GLY A 98 21.21 6.21 11.78
CA GLY A 98 22.01 6.17 13.00
C GLY A 98 21.82 4.89 13.81
N PRO A 99 20.59 4.47 14.16
CA PRO A 99 20.33 3.24 14.92
C PRO A 99 20.85 1.97 14.23
N LEU A 100 20.75 1.90 12.89
CA LEU A 100 21.23 0.78 12.10
C LEU A 100 22.76 0.69 12.10
N ILE A 101 23.43 1.83 11.96
CA ILE A 101 24.88 1.91 11.98
C ILE A 101 25.42 1.56 13.38
N ALA A 102 24.75 2.03 14.43
CA ALA A 102 25.10 1.76 15.81
C ALA A 102 24.99 0.28 16.18
N ASN A 103 23.94 -0.40 15.70
CA ASN A 103 23.69 -1.81 15.98
C ASN A 103 23.33 -2.60 14.71
N LYS A 104 24.34 -3.15 14.07
CA LYS A 104 24.18 -3.93 12.82
C LYS A 104 23.25 -5.14 12.95
N LYS A 105 23.02 -5.66 14.18
CA LYS A 105 22.10 -6.79 14.41
C LYS A 105 20.64 -6.40 14.11
N THR A 106 20.30 -5.10 14.09
CA THR A 106 18.97 -4.64 13.72
C THR A 106 18.61 -4.94 12.26
N MET A 107 19.60 -5.18 11.39
CA MET A 107 19.35 -5.67 10.03
C MET A 107 18.60 -7.01 9.98
N LEU A 108 18.75 -7.84 11.03
CA LEU A 108 18.03 -9.11 11.13
C LEU A 108 16.52 -8.91 11.27
N LEU A 109 16.08 -7.75 11.79
CA LEU A 109 14.65 -7.42 11.86
C LEU A 109 14.06 -7.23 10.46
N GLY A 110 14.82 -6.59 9.55
CA GLY A 110 14.43 -6.49 8.15
C GLY A 110 14.36 -7.87 7.46
N ALA A 111 15.32 -8.75 7.73
CA ALA A 111 15.28 -10.12 7.24
C ALA A 111 14.06 -10.90 7.78
N ALA A 112 13.71 -10.71 9.05
CA ALA A 112 12.52 -11.32 9.64
C ALA A 112 11.21 -10.82 8.98
N ALA A 113 11.13 -9.55 8.59
CA ALA A 113 9.99 -9.00 7.89
C ALA A 113 9.74 -9.68 6.54
N GLN A 114 10.79 -10.17 5.86
CA GLN A 114 10.65 -10.90 4.59
C GLN A 114 9.86 -12.20 4.73
N ILE A 115 9.86 -12.83 5.91
CA ILE A 115 9.06 -14.04 6.19
C ILE A 115 7.56 -13.74 5.95
N GLY A 116 7.10 -12.54 6.31
CA GLY A 116 5.73 -12.10 6.06
C GLY A 116 5.38 -12.08 4.56
N ILE A 117 6.30 -11.62 3.71
CA ILE A 117 6.12 -11.60 2.25
C ILE A 117 5.94 -13.02 1.72
N PHE A 118 6.84 -13.95 2.09
CA PHE A 118 6.76 -15.33 1.63
C PHE A 118 5.50 -16.05 2.14
N ALA A 119 5.15 -15.85 3.40
CA ALA A 119 3.93 -16.43 3.97
C ALA A 119 2.67 -15.94 3.25
N THR A 120 2.59 -14.63 2.97
CA THR A 120 1.47 -14.04 2.24
C THR A 120 1.42 -14.51 0.79
N PHE A 121 2.56 -14.62 0.12
CA PHE A 121 2.68 -15.16 -1.23
C PHE A 121 2.15 -16.60 -1.32
N LEU A 122 2.63 -17.48 -0.43
CA LEU A 122 2.17 -18.87 -0.38
C LEU A 122 0.67 -18.96 -0.04
N GLY A 123 0.20 -18.12 0.87
CA GLY A 123 -1.22 -18.04 1.20
C GLY A 123 -2.07 -17.62 0.01
N ALA A 124 -1.63 -16.63 -0.77
CA ALA A 124 -2.33 -16.19 -1.98
C ALA A 124 -2.36 -17.29 -3.05
N LEU A 125 -1.26 -18.02 -3.25
CA LEU A 125 -1.24 -19.17 -4.16
C LEU A 125 -2.21 -20.27 -3.71
N ALA A 126 -2.28 -20.55 -2.41
CA ALA A 126 -3.21 -21.54 -1.85
C ALA A 126 -4.69 -21.11 -2.03
N LEU A 127 -4.97 -19.82 -2.10
CA LEU A 127 -6.30 -19.28 -2.41
C LEU A 127 -6.64 -19.27 -3.91
N GLY A 128 -5.71 -19.67 -4.79
CA GLY A 128 -5.95 -19.81 -6.22
C GLY A 128 -5.61 -18.57 -7.06
N PHE A 129 -4.90 -17.58 -6.50
CA PHE A 129 -4.40 -16.46 -7.29
C PHE A 129 -3.27 -16.89 -8.23
N SER A 130 -3.14 -16.23 -9.38
CA SER A 130 -2.03 -16.48 -10.28
C SER A 130 -0.68 -16.11 -9.61
N PRO A 131 0.46 -16.65 -10.05
CA PRO A 131 1.77 -16.31 -9.46
C PRO A 131 2.10 -14.81 -9.49
N LEU A 132 1.68 -14.09 -10.51
CA LEU A 132 1.89 -12.65 -10.64
C LEU A 132 1.03 -11.87 -9.63
N GLU A 133 -0.23 -12.24 -9.50
CA GLU A 133 -1.14 -11.65 -8.51
C GLU A 133 -0.71 -12.01 -7.08
N ALA A 134 -0.33 -13.27 -6.84
CA ALA A 134 0.19 -13.72 -5.56
C ALA A 134 1.48 -12.98 -5.15
N SER A 135 2.37 -12.67 -6.10
CA SER A 135 3.55 -11.84 -5.85
C SER A 135 3.17 -10.41 -5.45
N SER A 136 2.20 -9.84 -6.13
CA SER A 136 1.67 -8.50 -5.82
C SER A 136 0.95 -8.45 -4.46
N ILE A 137 0.24 -9.50 -4.09
CA ILE A 137 -0.38 -9.63 -2.76
C ILE A 137 0.69 -9.88 -1.69
N GLY A 138 1.67 -10.72 -2.00
CA GLY A 138 2.75 -11.09 -1.08
C GLY A 138 3.53 -9.88 -0.57
N ILE A 139 3.78 -8.90 -1.43
CA ILE A 139 4.57 -7.72 -1.07
C ILE A 139 3.92 -6.87 0.04
N ILE A 140 2.61 -6.97 0.24
CA ILE A 140 1.90 -6.30 1.35
C ILE A 140 2.47 -6.77 2.70
N GLY A 141 2.88 -8.04 2.79
CA GLY A 141 3.49 -8.60 4.00
C GLY A 141 4.80 -7.94 4.42
N GLY A 142 5.47 -7.20 3.52
CA GLY A 142 6.65 -6.40 3.83
C GLY A 142 6.36 -5.05 4.49
N ALA A 143 5.08 -4.67 4.59
CA ALA A 143 4.63 -3.40 5.15
C ALA A 143 5.28 -2.16 4.50
N ASP A 144 5.49 -2.22 3.19
CA ASP A 144 6.06 -1.13 2.39
C ASP A 144 5.09 -0.75 1.26
N GLY A 145 4.32 0.32 1.47
CA GLY A 145 3.30 0.81 0.55
C GLY A 145 3.84 1.17 -0.84
N PRO A 146 4.90 1.98 -0.96
CA PRO A 146 5.50 2.34 -2.24
C PRO A 146 5.97 1.13 -3.05
N THR A 147 6.60 0.14 -2.41
CA THR A 147 7.00 -1.11 -3.05
C THR A 147 5.79 -1.89 -3.54
N ALA A 148 4.72 -1.96 -2.75
CA ALA A 148 3.49 -2.63 -3.15
C ALA A 148 2.89 -2.01 -4.42
N ILE A 149 2.87 -0.68 -4.53
CA ILE A 149 2.40 0.02 -5.74
C ILE A 149 3.32 -0.31 -6.93
N LEU A 150 4.64 -0.18 -6.77
CA LEU A 150 5.60 -0.41 -7.84
C LEU A 150 5.52 -1.84 -8.39
N VAL A 151 5.53 -2.82 -7.51
CA VAL A 151 5.48 -4.24 -7.90
C VAL A 151 4.14 -4.55 -8.56
N THR A 152 3.03 -4.12 -7.97
CA THR A 152 1.69 -4.39 -8.51
C THR A 152 1.45 -3.72 -9.85
N SER A 153 1.93 -2.49 -10.06
CA SER A 153 1.82 -1.81 -11.36
C SER A 153 2.56 -2.53 -12.49
N LYS A 154 3.52 -3.39 -12.16
CA LYS A 154 4.29 -4.18 -13.14
C LYS A 154 3.76 -5.60 -13.32
N LEU A 155 3.26 -6.22 -12.26
CA LEU A 155 2.89 -7.65 -12.25
C LEU A 155 1.38 -7.89 -12.37
N ALA A 156 0.56 -7.03 -11.78
CA ALA A 156 -0.89 -7.21 -11.68
C ALA A 156 -1.64 -5.87 -11.62
N ASP A 157 -1.59 -5.10 -12.71
CA ASP A 157 -2.22 -3.77 -12.80
C ASP A 157 -3.73 -3.80 -12.48
N ASN A 158 -4.40 -4.92 -12.76
CA ASN A 158 -5.80 -5.14 -12.41
C ASN A 158 -6.08 -5.11 -10.90
N LEU A 159 -5.10 -5.43 -10.07
CA LEU A 159 -5.21 -5.43 -8.60
C LEU A 159 -4.62 -4.16 -7.95
N LEU A 160 -4.06 -3.23 -8.73
CA LEU A 160 -3.32 -2.09 -8.22
C LEU A 160 -4.12 -1.26 -7.20
N GLY A 161 -5.38 -0.94 -7.51
CA GLY A 161 -6.24 -0.19 -6.60
C GLY A 161 -6.51 -0.92 -5.29
N SER A 162 -6.85 -2.20 -5.37
CA SER A 162 -7.16 -3.02 -4.20
C SER A 162 -5.95 -3.22 -3.31
N ILE A 163 -4.78 -3.51 -3.89
CA ILE A 163 -3.53 -3.71 -3.17
C ILE A 163 -3.04 -2.41 -2.53
N THR A 164 -3.15 -1.28 -3.24
CA THR A 164 -2.80 0.02 -2.69
C THR A 164 -3.62 0.34 -1.44
N ILE A 165 -4.94 0.20 -1.53
CA ILE A 165 -5.84 0.43 -0.38
C ILE A 165 -5.50 -0.52 0.77
N ALA A 166 -5.30 -1.81 0.50
CA ALA A 166 -4.97 -2.80 1.52
C ALA A 166 -3.64 -2.49 2.21
N ALA A 167 -2.57 -2.19 1.44
CA ALA A 167 -1.24 -1.91 1.97
C ALA A 167 -1.24 -0.68 2.88
N TYR A 168 -1.82 0.43 2.43
CA TYR A 168 -1.82 1.66 3.22
C TYR A 168 -2.81 1.64 4.38
N SER A 169 -3.97 0.99 4.23
CA SER A 169 -4.90 0.79 5.35
C SER A 169 -4.29 -0.10 6.43
N TYR A 170 -3.56 -1.14 6.04
CA TYR A 170 -2.78 -1.97 6.96
C TYR A 170 -1.74 -1.14 7.72
N MET A 171 -0.95 -0.33 7.04
CA MET A 171 0.05 0.55 7.67
C MET A 171 -0.60 1.53 8.66
N ALA A 172 -1.73 2.13 8.30
CA ALA A 172 -2.47 3.03 9.19
C ALA A 172 -3.00 2.33 10.45
N LEU A 173 -3.26 1.03 10.39
CA LEU A 173 -3.76 0.24 11.52
C LEU A 173 -2.64 -0.34 12.41
N VAL A 174 -1.37 -0.22 12.02
CA VAL A 174 -0.22 -0.71 12.80
C VAL A 174 -0.24 -0.26 14.26
N PRO A 175 -0.53 1.01 14.62
CA PRO A 175 -0.62 1.44 16.01
C PRO A 175 -1.67 0.70 16.83
N VAL A 176 -2.65 0.09 16.19
CA VAL A 176 -3.71 -0.70 16.85
C VAL A 176 -3.32 -2.18 16.93
N ILE A 177 -2.68 -2.69 15.88
CA ILE A 177 -2.32 -4.11 15.74
C ILE A 177 -1.12 -4.49 16.63
N PHE A 178 -0.09 -3.65 16.70
CA PHE A 178 1.14 -3.96 17.42
C PHE A 178 0.98 -4.10 18.94
N PRO A 179 0.29 -3.20 19.67
CA PRO A 179 0.24 -3.29 21.12
C PRO A 179 -0.29 -4.62 21.67
N PRO A 180 -1.36 -5.23 21.13
CA PRO A 180 -1.80 -6.55 21.56
C PRO A 180 -0.76 -7.64 21.30
N ILE A 181 -0.13 -7.64 20.14
CA ILE A 181 0.88 -8.63 19.76
C ILE A 181 2.11 -8.52 20.66
N ILE A 182 2.60 -7.29 20.87
CA ILE A 182 3.72 -7.03 21.78
C ILE A 182 3.40 -7.52 23.20
N LYS A 183 2.18 -7.24 23.70
CA LYS A 183 1.76 -7.71 25.03
C LYS A 183 1.69 -9.23 25.13
N LEU A 184 1.34 -9.91 24.04
CA LEU A 184 1.28 -11.37 24.00
C LEU A 184 2.67 -12.00 24.00
N LEU A 185 3.62 -11.41 23.27
CA LEU A 185 4.94 -11.97 23.03
C LEU A 185 6.00 -11.53 24.07
N THR A 186 5.72 -10.50 24.89
CA THR A 186 6.69 -9.93 25.81
C THR A 186 6.18 -9.90 27.26
N THR A 187 7.09 -10.03 28.22
CA THR A 187 6.80 -9.91 29.64
C THR A 187 6.73 -8.44 30.07
N LYS A 188 6.12 -8.18 31.26
CA LYS A 188 6.06 -6.82 31.80
C LYS A 188 7.47 -6.24 32.06
N LYS A 189 8.44 -7.07 32.44
CA LYS A 189 9.82 -6.64 32.71
C LYS A 189 10.51 -6.20 31.42
N GLU A 190 10.36 -6.95 30.35
CA GLU A 190 10.94 -6.61 29.04
C GLU A 190 10.38 -5.29 28.48
N ARG A 191 9.08 -5.03 28.67
CA ARG A 191 8.44 -3.78 28.24
C ARG A 191 8.85 -2.54 29.06
N GLN A 192 9.47 -2.71 30.22
CA GLN A 192 9.95 -1.61 31.08
C GLN A 192 11.41 -1.23 30.77
N ILE A 193 12.11 -1.96 29.91
CA ILE A 193 13.47 -1.63 29.50
C ILE A 193 13.44 -0.30 28.76
N LYS A 194 14.18 0.69 29.28
CA LYS A 194 14.35 1.96 28.60
C LYS A 194 15.28 1.77 27.41
N MET A 195 14.84 2.23 26.24
CA MET A 195 15.68 2.28 25.05
C MET A 195 16.58 3.50 25.18
N GLU A 196 17.87 3.31 25.36
CA GLU A 196 18.86 4.36 25.34
C GLU A 196 19.53 4.39 23.95
N GLN A 197 19.85 5.58 23.49
CA GLN A 197 20.60 5.75 22.26
C GLN A 197 22.02 5.23 22.48
N VAL A 198 22.45 4.24 21.71
CA VAL A 198 23.71 3.52 21.91
C VAL A 198 24.93 4.33 21.44
N ARG A 199 24.72 5.42 20.71
CA ARG A 199 25.73 6.39 20.24
C ARG A 199 25.11 7.77 20.08
N GLU A 200 25.84 8.78 20.57
CA GLU A 200 25.67 10.19 20.18
C GLU A 200 26.22 10.41 18.78
#